data_b196c2d92629cdc3414b53ba4f8ea281
#
_entry.id   b196c2d92629cdc3414b53ba4f8ea281
#
_cell.length_a   1.000
_cell.length_b   1.000
_cell.length_c   1.000
_cell.angle_alpha   90.00
_cell.angle_beta   90.00
_cell.angle_gamma   90.00
#
_symmetry.space_group_name_H-M   'P 1'
#
loop_
_entity.id
_entity.type
_entity.pdbx_description
1 polymer ?
#
loop_
_entity_poly.entity_id
_entity_poly.type
_entity_poly.pdbx_seq_one_letter_code
_entity_poly.pdbx_strand_id
1 'polypeptide(L)'
;MRYLSRISAIPLPVRLAVISFLFSLSVQSSSIFQSLYADSLGASRFHVGLIGSSYGMAYFVSSFIFGRQSDRRGRLTFIRLGLALGAAAYVLQIAAINPVTLLAIRAFVGFCLGISSAAIMAYVYEAEGQVGRFASYGSLGWLFGCLAAAVAAAVTGATKSPATYYALFAVSGTASALAFAISFTLKEDRGKSLQVPLFPLSLIRDNGRVYIPFFLRCLGSSAVWAVFPLFLVSIGTSKLWVALLDAINMGLQFIFMRYVERFNSAKVLAVGLMTSVIVFASYGLATHYGQLIPFQVLLAVSWSCLWVGSLSFLLGKSVERGTAAGLLYSMTYLSAGIGPLMGGLLSDRWDFRVLMFAASGVTFLGLILSRVLPANKQVAPSE
;
A
#
# COMPACT_ATOMS: atom_id res chain seq x y z
N MET A 1 -21.10 -0.54 26.79
CA MET A 1 -20.82 -1.98 27.04
C MET A 1 -21.71 -2.93 26.21
N ARG A 2 -23.04 -2.78 26.11
CA ARG A 2 -23.92 -3.69 25.35
C ARG A 2 -23.60 -3.84 23.85
N TYR A 3 -23.08 -2.80 23.16
CA TYR A 3 -22.71 -2.90 21.75
C TYR A 3 -21.42 -3.70 21.52
N LEU A 4 -20.43 -3.54 22.38
CA LEU A 4 -19.17 -4.31 22.28
C LEU A 4 -19.39 -5.81 22.54
N SER A 5 -20.32 -6.17 23.43
CA SER A 5 -20.67 -7.58 23.66
C SER A 5 -21.36 -8.23 22.45
N ARG A 6 -22.18 -7.50 21.70
CA ARG A 6 -22.76 -7.98 20.44
C ARG A 6 -21.72 -8.16 19.33
N ILE A 7 -20.74 -7.24 19.23
CA ILE A 7 -19.67 -7.36 18.24
C ILE A 7 -18.72 -8.52 18.60
N SER A 8 -18.48 -8.79 19.87
CA SER A 8 -17.65 -9.93 20.30
C SER A 8 -18.27 -11.30 19.97
N ALA A 9 -19.58 -11.37 19.74
CA ALA A 9 -20.25 -12.57 19.26
C ALA A 9 -20.01 -12.87 17.76
N ILE A 10 -19.53 -11.88 16.99
CA ILE A 10 -19.16 -12.05 15.59
C ILE A 10 -17.88 -12.88 15.48
N PRO A 11 -17.78 -13.86 14.57
CA PRO A 11 -16.58 -14.68 14.39
C PRO A 11 -15.33 -13.83 14.18
N LEU A 12 -14.19 -14.27 14.73
CA LEU A 12 -12.91 -13.57 14.65
C LEU A 12 -12.51 -13.22 13.20
N PRO A 13 -12.63 -14.13 12.21
CA PRO A 13 -12.32 -13.83 10.81
C PRO A 13 -13.06 -12.62 10.25
N VAL A 14 -14.34 -12.48 10.61
CA VAL A 14 -15.17 -11.36 10.15
C VAL A 14 -14.71 -10.04 10.78
N ARG A 15 -14.40 -10.05 12.08
CA ARG A 15 -13.87 -8.85 12.77
C ARG A 15 -12.54 -8.40 12.18
N LEU A 16 -11.65 -9.33 11.86
CA LEU A 16 -10.37 -9.03 11.19
C LEU A 16 -10.59 -8.51 9.77
N ALA A 17 -11.53 -9.09 9.02
CA ALA A 17 -11.92 -8.59 7.71
C ALA A 17 -12.43 -7.15 7.75
N VAL A 18 -13.27 -6.81 8.75
CA VAL A 18 -13.77 -5.44 8.93
C VAL A 18 -12.65 -4.48 9.32
N ILE A 19 -11.72 -4.89 10.20
CA ILE A 19 -10.54 -4.07 10.54
C ILE A 19 -9.69 -3.83 9.31
N SER A 20 -9.43 -4.86 8.49
CA SER A 20 -8.68 -4.73 7.24
C SER A 20 -9.33 -3.75 6.26
N PHE A 21 -10.65 -3.90 6.08
CA PHE A 21 -11.44 -3.01 5.25
C PHE A 21 -11.36 -1.55 5.73
N LEU A 22 -11.63 -1.28 7.01
CA LEU A 22 -11.62 0.06 7.58
C LEU A 22 -10.22 0.70 7.58
N PHE A 23 -9.19 -0.09 7.89
CA PHE A 23 -7.81 0.37 7.82
C PHE A 23 -7.44 0.79 6.39
N SER A 24 -7.73 -0.04 5.41
CA SER A 24 -7.43 0.23 4.00
C SER A 24 -8.29 1.37 3.44
N LEU A 25 -9.56 1.46 3.83
CA LEU A 25 -10.43 2.59 3.51
C LEU A 25 -9.84 3.90 4.03
N SER A 26 -9.34 3.93 5.29
CA SER A 26 -8.74 5.12 5.87
C SER A 26 -7.48 5.56 5.14
N VAL A 27 -6.62 4.61 4.76
CA VAL A 27 -5.39 4.89 4.00
C VAL A 27 -5.73 5.46 2.62
N GLN A 28 -6.61 4.82 1.88
CA GLN A 28 -6.92 5.20 0.50
C GLN A 28 -7.64 6.53 0.42
N SER A 29 -8.66 6.75 1.25
CA SER A 29 -9.40 8.02 1.27
C SER A 29 -8.48 9.23 1.53
N SER A 30 -7.48 9.08 2.41
CA SER A 30 -6.50 10.13 2.69
C SER A 30 -5.46 10.30 1.59
N SER A 31 -5.17 9.27 0.81
CA SER A 31 -4.00 9.27 -0.09
C SER A 31 -4.35 9.61 -1.54
N ILE A 32 -5.56 9.29 -2.01
CA ILE A 32 -5.95 9.36 -3.42
C ILE A 32 -5.78 10.75 -4.05
N PHE A 33 -6.10 11.82 -3.31
CA PHE A 33 -5.94 13.20 -3.78
C PHE A 33 -4.80 13.95 -3.07
N GLN A 34 -3.87 13.22 -2.44
CA GLN A 34 -2.79 13.82 -1.65
C GLN A 34 -1.92 14.77 -2.48
N SER A 35 -1.55 14.39 -3.70
CA SER A 35 -0.76 15.22 -4.58
C SER A 35 -1.52 16.46 -5.05
N LEU A 36 -2.83 16.32 -5.32
CA LEU A 36 -3.69 17.45 -5.69
C LEU A 36 -3.91 18.42 -4.51
N TYR A 37 -4.01 17.88 -3.28
CA TYR A 37 -4.07 18.73 -2.10
C TYR A 37 -2.76 19.48 -1.87
N ALA A 38 -1.61 18.83 -2.00
CA ALA A 38 -0.31 19.48 -1.91
C ALA A 38 -0.15 20.58 -2.97
N ASP A 39 -0.55 20.30 -4.23
CA ASP A 39 -0.54 21.27 -5.32
C ASP A 39 -1.43 22.49 -5.00
N SER A 40 -2.62 22.28 -4.43
CA SER A 40 -3.53 23.36 -4.00
C SER A 40 -2.96 24.25 -2.89
N LEU A 41 -1.96 23.75 -2.14
CA LEU A 41 -1.20 24.50 -1.13
C LEU A 41 0.08 25.14 -1.70
N GLY A 42 0.30 25.06 -3.03
CA GLY A 42 1.46 25.66 -3.69
C GLY A 42 2.71 24.76 -3.73
N ALA A 43 2.56 23.44 -3.54
CA ALA A 43 3.69 22.52 -3.63
C ALA A 43 4.14 22.34 -5.08
N SER A 44 5.47 22.42 -5.35
CA SER A 44 6.03 21.92 -6.60
C SER A 44 5.95 20.39 -6.65
N ARG A 45 6.14 19.78 -7.83
CA ARG A 45 6.17 18.31 -8.00
C ARG A 45 7.24 17.68 -7.11
N PHE A 46 8.37 18.34 -6.94
CA PHE A 46 9.42 17.92 -6.01
C PHE A 46 8.91 17.88 -4.55
N HIS A 47 8.21 18.93 -4.10
CA HIS A 47 7.61 18.95 -2.75
C HIS A 47 6.55 17.87 -2.58
N VAL A 48 5.75 17.58 -3.61
CA VAL A 48 4.78 16.45 -3.60
C VAL A 48 5.50 15.12 -3.38
N GLY A 49 6.61 14.90 -4.09
CA GLY A 49 7.47 13.73 -3.90
C GLY A 49 8.04 13.64 -2.49
N LEU A 50 8.52 14.77 -1.95
CA LEU A 50 9.09 14.84 -0.60
C LEU A 50 8.04 14.54 0.49
N ILE A 51 6.80 15.03 0.31
CA ILE A 51 5.66 14.74 1.18
C ILE A 51 5.34 13.23 1.17
N GLY A 52 5.30 12.61 -0.01
CA GLY A 52 5.10 11.17 -0.15
C GLY A 52 6.23 10.35 0.50
N SER A 53 7.48 10.75 0.27
CA SER A 53 8.67 10.13 0.88
C SER A 53 8.69 10.23 2.40
N SER A 54 8.35 11.39 2.95
CA SER A 54 8.30 11.59 4.40
C SER A 54 7.28 10.64 5.07
N TYR A 55 6.11 10.46 4.45
CA TYR A 55 5.11 9.50 4.88
C TYR A 55 5.65 8.06 4.82
N GLY A 56 6.19 7.64 3.67
CA GLY A 56 6.67 6.28 3.46
C GLY A 56 7.85 5.93 4.37
N MET A 57 8.80 6.85 4.54
CA MET A 57 9.96 6.62 5.41
C MET A 57 9.56 6.57 6.89
N ALA A 58 8.69 7.48 7.34
CA ALA A 58 8.18 7.47 8.70
C ALA A 58 7.39 6.18 8.99
N TYR A 59 6.60 5.72 8.02
CA TYR A 59 5.88 4.45 8.10
C TYR A 59 6.84 3.26 8.20
N PHE A 60 7.87 3.21 7.34
CA PHE A 60 8.89 2.15 7.36
C PHE A 60 9.61 2.09 8.71
N VAL A 61 10.14 3.22 9.19
CA VAL A 61 10.87 3.30 10.45
C VAL A 61 9.98 2.90 11.63
N SER A 62 8.76 3.42 11.67
CA SER A 62 7.79 3.11 12.74
C SER A 62 7.41 1.63 12.73
N SER A 63 7.08 1.06 11.57
CA SER A 63 6.70 -0.36 11.48
C SER A 63 7.83 -1.30 11.89
N PHE A 64 9.07 -0.94 11.60
CA PHE A 64 10.25 -1.68 12.02
C PHE A 64 10.44 -1.66 13.55
N ILE A 65 10.35 -0.47 14.16
CA ILE A 65 10.53 -0.30 15.61
C ILE A 65 9.39 -0.97 16.38
N PHE A 66 8.13 -0.66 16.03
CA PHE A 66 6.97 -1.11 16.77
C PHE A 66 6.52 -2.53 16.43
N GLY A 67 6.86 -3.05 15.25
CA GLY A 67 6.70 -4.45 14.93
C GLY A 67 7.44 -5.33 15.95
N ARG A 68 8.73 -5.03 16.20
CA ARG A 68 9.53 -5.72 17.21
C ARG A 68 9.02 -5.51 18.65
N GLN A 69 8.58 -4.30 18.96
CA GLN A 69 8.03 -4.02 20.29
C GLN A 69 6.72 -4.77 20.53
N SER A 70 5.90 -4.96 19.48
CA SER A 70 4.65 -5.70 19.58
C SER A 70 4.84 -7.18 19.90
N ASP A 71 5.94 -7.79 19.42
CA ASP A 71 6.32 -9.18 19.76
C ASP A 71 6.65 -9.35 21.25
N ARG A 72 7.12 -8.27 21.91
CA ARG A 72 7.57 -8.31 23.31
C ARG A 72 6.50 -7.89 24.31
N ARG A 73 5.68 -6.90 23.98
CA ARG A 73 4.74 -6.23 24.90
C ARG A 73 3.26 -6.55 24.62
N GLY A 74 3.01 -7.38 23.61
CA GLY A 74 1.64 -7.69 23.18
C GLY A 74 1.19 -6.88 21.99
N ARG A 75 0.54 -7.55 21.04
CA ARG A 75 0.18 -6.98 19.71
C ARG A 75 -0.95 -5.97 19.81
N LEU A 76 -1.97 -6.27 20.65
CA LEU A 76 -3.18 -5.44 20.72
C LEU A 76 -2.91 -4.01 21.22
N THR A 77 -1.91 -3.83 22.08
CA THR A 77 -1.51 -2.50 22.55
C THR A 77 -1.08 -1.62 21.37
N PHE A 78 -0.23 -2.13 20.48
CA PHE A 78 0.27 -1.38 19.33
C PHE A 78 -0.78 -1.24 18.22
N ILE A 79 -1.65 -2.23 18.02
CA ILE A 79 -2.81 -2.14 17.12
C ILE A 79 -3.70 -0.97 17.55
N ARG A 80 -4.09 -0.92 18.81
CA ARG A 80 -4.95 0.13 19.36
C ARG A 80 -4.29 1.51 19.32
N LEU A 81 -3.01 1.58 19.75
CA LEU A 81 -2.26 2.82 19.74
C LEU A 81 -2.16 3.42 18.34
N GLY A 82 -1.75 2.60 17.35
CA GLY A 82 -1.59 3.06 15.97
C GLY A 82 -2.91 3.48 15.32
N LEU A 83 -4.01 2.75 15.57
CA LEU A 83 -5.33 3.11 15.06
C LEU A 83 -5.88 4.38 15.69
N ALA A 84 -5.71 4.57 17.00
CA ALA A 84 -6.15 5.79 17.71
C ALA A 84 -5.36 7.03 17.26
N LEU A 85 -4.03 6.93 17.25
CA LEU A 85 -3.16 8.01 16.77
C LEU A 85 -3.38 8.28 15.27
N GLY A 86 -3.58 7.22 14.47
CA GLY A 86 -3.92 7.34 13.06
C GLY A 86 -5.20 8.11 12.81
N ALA A 87 -6.25 7.86 13.60
CA ALA A 87 -7.52 8.58 13.50
C ALA A 87 -7.32 10.09 13.73
N ALA A 88 -6.58 10.47 14.77
CA ALA A 88 -6.24 11.87 15.07
C ALA A 88 -5.36 12.49 13.97
N ALA A 89 -4.33 11.76 13.51
CA ALA A 89 -3.39 12.20 12.49
C ALA A 89 -4.07 12.45 11.12
N TYR A 90 -5.07 11.63 10.75
CA TYR A 90 -5.84 11.87 9.53
C TYR A 90 -6.62 13.18 9.57
N VAL A 91 -7.28 13.47 10.69
CA VAL A 91 -8.02 14.72 10.86
C VAL A 91 -7.07 15.92 10.92
N LEU A 92 -5.89 15.75 11.51
CA LEU A 92 -4.88 16.81 11.61
C LEU A 92 -4.44 17.34 10.23
N GLN A 93 -4.59 16.57 9.15
CA GLN A 93 -4.27 17.03 7.79
C GLN A 93 -5.09 18.26 7.36
N ILE A 94 -6.27 18.48 7.97
CA ILE A 94 -7.11 19.66 7.71
C ILE A 94 -6.37 20.96 8.16
N ALA A 95 -5.49 20.87 9.14
CA ALA A 95 -4.71 21.98 9.66
C ALA A 95 -3.48 22.35 8.82
N ALA A 96 -3.23 21.65 7.71
CA ALA A 96 -2.12 21.98 6.83
C ALA A 96 -2.41 23.25 6.02
N ILE A 97 -1.56 24.27 6.20
CA ILE A 97 -1.71 25.60 5.57
C ILE A 97 -0.69 25.85 4.45
N ASN A 98 0.35 25.03 4.35
CA ASN A 98 1.39 25.11 3.33
C ASN A 98 2.05 23.73 3.12
N PRO A 99 2.89 23.55 2.07
CA PRO A 99 3.54 22.26 1.80
C PRO A 99 4.41 21.72 2.93
N VAL A 100 5.06 22.59 3.71
CA VAL A 100 5.95 22.18 4.80
C VAL A 100 5.15 21.62 5.98
N THR A 101 4.07 22.29 6.37
CA THR A 101 3.16 21.77 7.41
C THR A 101 2.51 20.46 6.98
N LEU A 102 2.13 20.35 5.70
CA LEU A 102 1.59 19.11 5.15
C LEU A 102 2.63 17.97 5.20
N LEU A 103 3.90 18.25 4.86
CA LEU A 103 4.99 17.29 4.95
C LEU A 103 5.13 16.74 6.38
N ALA A 104 5.18 17.62 7.38
CA ALA A 104 5.31 17.21 8.79
C ALA A 104 4.11 16.36 9.24
N ILE A 105 2.88 16.79 8.89
CA ILE A 105 1.67 16.06 9.23
C ILE A 105 1.63 14.70 8.53
N ARG A 106 2.03 14.61 7.25
CA ARG A 106 2.09 13.35 6.50
C ARG A 106 3.13 12.39 7.06
N ALA A 107 4.30 12.89 7.48
CA ALA A 107 5.27 12.07 8.20
C ALA A 107 4.67 11.52 9.50
N PHE A 108 3.93 12.33 10.25
CA PHE A 108 3.24 11.88 11.45
C PHE A 108 2.14 10.85 11.16
N VAL A 109 1.34 11.03 10.11
CA VAL A 109 0.36 10.02 9.65
C VAL A 109 1.07 8.70 9.36
N GLY A 110 2.15 8.72 8.55
CA GLY A 110 2.93 7.53 8.23
C GLY A 110 3.46 6.84 9.49
N PHE A 111 4.02 7.61 10.42
CA PHE A 111 4.51 7.09 11.69
C PHE A 111 3.41 6.39 12.51
N CYS A 112 2.24 7.00 12.65
CA CYS A 112 1.11 6.41 13.38
C CYS A 112 0.61 5.11 12.76
N LEU A 113 0.51 5.05 11.43
CA LEU A 113 0.08 3.85 10.73
C LEU A 113 1.09 2.71 10.82
N GLY A 114 2.38 3.01 10.78
CA GLY A 114 3.43 2.03 10.95
C GLY A 114 3.39 1.32 12.30
N ILE A 115 2.94 1.99 13.37
CA ILE A 115 2.77 1.38 14.69
C ILE A 115 1.81 0.20 14.64
N SER A 116 0.67 0.32 13.94
CA SER A 116 -0.39 -0.69 13.93
C SER A 116 -0.20 -1.77 12.86
N SER A 117 0.36 -1.42 11.71
CA SER A 117 0.33 -2.31 10.53
C SER A 117 1.10 -3.61 10.72
N ALA A 118 2.32 -3.54 11.26
CA ALA A 118 3.14 -4.72 11.54
C ALA A 118 2.49 -5.60 12.61
N ALA A 119 1.93 -4.98 13.66
CA ALA A 119 1.24 -5.68 14.73
C ALA A 119 -0.05 -6.37 14.25
N ILE A 120 -0.85 -5.69 13.38
CA ILE A 120 -2.06 -6.29 12.78
C ILE A 120 -1.70 -7.51 11.96
N MET A 121 -0.68 -7.41 11.10
CA MET A 121 -0.29 -8.48 10.19
C MET A 121 0.20 -9.72 10.95
N ALA A 122 1.00 -9.50 11.99
CA ALA A 122 1.48 -10.57 12.85
C ALA A 122 0.32 -11.21 13.65
N TYR A 123 -0.61 -10.40 14.15
CA TYR A 123 -1.80 -10.91 14.85
C TYR A 123 -2.67 -11.78 13.93
N VAL A 124 -2.93 -11.34 12.70
CA VAL A 124 -3.70 -12.10 11.70
C VAL A 124 -3.04 -13.43 11.37
N TYR A 125 -1.72 -13.40 11.17
CA TYR A 125 -0.95 -14.61 10.85
C TYR A 125 -1.04 -15.66 11.99
N GLU A 126 -0.93 -15.22 13.23
CA GLU A 126 -1.01 -16.10 14.41
C GLU A 126 -2.43 -16.63 14.67
N ALA A 127 -3.43 -15.77 14.48
CA ALA A 127 -4.82 -16.10 14.79
C ALA A 127 -5.48 -16.99 13.72
N GLU A 128 -5.15 -16.82 12.44
CA GLU A 128 -5.88 -17.47 11.34
C GLU A 128 -4.99 -18.13 10.28
N GLY A 129 -3.72 -17.74 10.17
CA GLY A 129 -2.83 -18.20 9.10
C GLY A 129 -3.21 -17.73 7.69
N GLN A 130 -4.33 -17.01 7.53
CA GLN A 130 -4.91 -16.61 6.23
C GLN A 130 -4.66 -15.14 5.90
N VAL A 131 -3.40 -14.76 5.74
CA VAL A 131 -3.00 -13.38 5.40
C VAL A 131 -3.59 -12.91 4.06
N GLY A 132 -3.70 -13.81 3.08
CA GLY A 132 -4.28 -13.49 1.77
C GLY A 132 -5.76 -13.10 1.85
N ARG A 133 -6.53 -13.78 2.68
CA ARG A 133 -7.93 -13.42 2.93
C ARG A 133 -8.05 -12.03 3.57
N PHE A 134 -7.23 -11.76 4.56
CA PHE A 134 -7.17 -10.44 5.19
C PHE A 134 -6.83 -9.35 4.16
N ALA A 135 -5.82 -9.56 3.32
CA ALA A 135 -5.41 -8.62 2.28
C ALA A 135 -6.52 -8.38 1.23
N SER A 136 -7.32 -9.41 0.88
CA SER A 136 -8.42 -9.24 -0.08
C SER A 136 -9.50 -8.29 0.44
N TYR A 137 -9.84 -8.35 1.72
CA TYR A 137 -10.76 -7.37 2.32
C TYR A 137 -10.15 -5.97 2.39
N GLY A 138 -8.83 -5.87 2.52
CA GLY A 138 -8.10 -4.62 2.35
C GLY A 138 -8.30 -3.99 0.97
N SER A 139 -8.25 -4.79 -0.09
CA SER A 139 -8.52 -4.30 -1.46
C SER A 139 -9.93 -3.74 -1.63
N LEU A 140 -10.92 -4.34 -0.96
CA LEU A 140 -12.27 -3.74 -0.90
C LEU A 140 -12.27 -2.40 -0.17
N GLY A 141 -11.52 -2.28 0.93
CA GLY A 141 -11.37 -1.00 1.63
C GLY A 141 -10.77 0.08 0.73
N TRP A 142 -9.78 -0.26 -0.07
CA TRP A 142 -9.19 0.64 -1.07
C TRP A 142 -10.19 1.03 -2.15
N LEU A 143 -10.96 0.08 -2.70
CA LEU A 143 -12.04 0.37 -3.65
C LEU A 143 -13.04 1.38 -3.07
N PHE A 144 -13.53 1.14 -1.86
CA PHE A 144 -14.48 2.04 -1.23
C PHE A 144 -13.87 3.41 -0.88
N GLY A 145 -12.57 3.49 -0.61
CA GLY A 145 -11.84 4.74 -0.49
C GLY A 145 -11.84 5.55 -1.79
N CYS A 146 -11.64 4.88 -2.93
CA CYS A 146 -11.75 5.51 -4.26
C CYS A 146 -13.18 5.97 -4.54
N LEU A 147 -14.19 5.15 -4.21
CA LEU A 147 -15.59 5.53 -4.39
C LEU A 147 -15.99 6.72 -3.51
N ALA A 148 -15.52 6.76 -2.25
CA ALA A 148 -15.71 7.91 -1.37
C ALA A 148 -15.10 9.19 -1.97
N ALA A 149 -13.92 9.07 -2.58
CA ALA A 149 -13.27 10.19 -3.27
C ALA A 149 -14.05 10.63 -4.53
N ALA A 150 -14.59 9.66 -5.29
CA ALA A 150 -15.43 9.95 -6.45
C ALA A 150 -16.71 10.70 -6.03
N VAL A 151 -17.39 10.26 -4.98
CA VAL A 151 -18.58 10.91 -4.42
C VAL A 151 -18.22 12.31 -3.91
N ALA A 152 -17.16 12.46 -3.13
CA ALA A 152 -16.71 13.75 -2.63
C ALA A 152 -16.42 14.74 -3.79
N ALA A 153 -15.73 14.26 -4.83
CA ALA A 153 -15.44 15.07 -6.02
C ALA A 153 -16.71 15.47 -6.80
N ALA A 154 -17.69 14.55 -6.91
CA ALA A 154 -18.96 14.83 -7.59
C ALA A 154 -19.82 15.85 -6.83
N VAL A 155 -19.88 15.74 -5.49
CA VAL A 155 -20.69 16.63 -4.64
C VAL A 155 -20.08 18.03 -4.54
N THR A 156 -18.77 18.15 -4.42
CA THR A 156 -18.10 19.45 -4.25
C THR A 156 -17.82 20.17 -5.57
N GLY A 157 -18.05 19.51 -6.70
CA GLY A 157 -17.83 20.04 -8.05
C GLY A 157 -16.34 20.15 -8.41
N ALA A 158 -16.09 20.67 -9.61
CA ALA A 158 -14.70 20.89 -10.14
C ALA A 158 -13.99 22.08 -9.48
N THR A 159 -14.57 22.68 -8.45
CA THR A 159 -14.02 23.86 -7.78
C THR A 159 -12.73 23.52 -7.02
N LYS A 160 -11.83 24.50 -6.94
CA LYS A 160 -10.60 24.44 -6.13
C LYS A 160 -10.87 24.39 -4.62
N SER A 161 -12.12 24.10 -4.22
CA SER A 161 -12.54 24.06 -2.81
C SER A 161 -11.76 22.98 -2.05
N PRO A 162 -11.20 23.31 -0.89
CA PRO A 162 -10.55 22.34 -0.01
C PRO A 162 -11.54 21.33 0.61
N ALA A 163 -12.85 21.56 0.49
CA ALA A 163 -13.90 20.75 1.08
C ALA A 163 -13.82 19.26 0.67
N THR A 164 -13.45 18.98 -0.61
CA THR A 164 -13.23 17.59 -1.08
C THR A 164 -12.18 16.87 -0.25
N TYR A 165 -11.06 17.53 0.01
CA TYR A 165 -9.95 16.94 0.75
C TYR A 165 -10.31 16.76 2.24
N TYR A 166 -10.96 17.77 2.84
CA TYR A 166 -11.39 17.74 4.24
C TYR A 166 -12.42 16.63 4.50
N ALA A 167 -13.37 16.44 3.59
CA ALA A 167 -14.32 15.34 3.68
C ALA A 167 -13.59 13.97 3.68
N LEU A 168 -12.60 13.80 2.83
CA LEU A 168 -11.82 12.55 2.75
C LEU A 168 -10.96 12.32 4.00
N PHE A 169 -10.38 13.37 4.59
CA PHE A 169 -9.64 13.25 5.84
C PHE A 169 -10.59 12.89 7.00
N ALA A 170 -11.81 13.43 7.02
CA ALA A 170 -12.83 13.04 7.99
C ALA A 170 -13.25 11.58 7.83
N VAL A 171 -13.48 11.11 6.60
CA VAL A 171 -13.76 9.69 6.30
C VAL A 171 -12.62 8.80 6.80
N SER A 172 -11.36 9.18 6.52
CA SER A 172 -10.18 8.45 6.97
C SER A 172 -10.08 8.37 8.49
N GLY A 173 -10.27 9.49 9.17
CA GLY A 173 -10.26 9.56 10.63
C GLY A 173 -11.37 8.71 11.25
N THR A 174 -12.59 8.81 10.72
CA THR A 174 -13.75 8.04 11.18
C THR A 174 -13.55 6.54 10.97
N ALA A 175 -13.05 6.11 9.79
CA ALA A 175 -12.76 4.71 9.52
C ALA A 175 -11.70 4.14 10.47
N SER A 176 -10.62 4.89 10.72
CA SER A 176 -9.59 4.50 11.67
C SER A 176 -10.12 4.42 13.11
N ALA A 177 -10.98 5.37 13.53
CA ALA A 177 -11.62 5.36 14.84
C ALA A 177 -12.58 4.16 15.01
N LEU A 178 -13.33 3.79 13.97
CA LEU A 178 -14.15 2.58 13.98
C LEU A 178 -13.31 1.31 14.08
N ALA A 179 -12.21 1.23 13.33
CA ALA A 179 -11.27 0.10 13.44
C ALA A 179 -10.67 0.01 14.86
N PHE A 180 -10.33 1.15 15.46
CA PHE A 180 -9.90 1.23 16.85
C PHE A 180 -10.96 0.71 17.81
N ALA A 181 -12.22 1.13 17.69
CA ALA A 181 -13.31 0.64 18.52
C ALA A 181 -13.51 -0.89 18.40
N ILE A 182 -13.45 -1.43 17.16
CA ILE A 182 -13.58 -2.87 16.93
C ILE A 182 -12.38 -3.62 17.51
N SER A 183 -11.18 -3.04 17.54
CA SER A 183 -9.98 -3.68 18.09
C SER A 183 -10.10 -4.09 19.57
N PHE A 184 -11.01 -3.47 20.34
CA PHE A 184 -11.29 -3.86 21.72
C PHE A 184 -12.01 -5.20 21.85
N THR A 185 -12.59 -5.71 20.77
CA THR A 185 -13.23 -7.02 20.73
C THR A 185 -12.24 -8.15 20.45
N LEU A 186 -11.02 -7.82 20.06
CA LEU A 186 -9.95 -8.80 19.85
C LEU A 186 -9.36 -9.23 21.20
N LYS A 187 -9.03 -10.51 21.30
CA LYS A 187 -8.40 -11.10 22.49
C LYS A 187 -6.92 -11.31 22.22
N GLU A 188 -6.09 -11.04 23.21
CA GLU A 188 -4.66 -11.28 23.13
C GLU A 188 -4.41 -12.78 23.35
N ASP A 189 -3.90 -13.43 22.31
CA ASP A 189 -3.27 -14.72 22.47
C ASP A 189 -1.77 -14.48 22.61
N ARG A 190 -1.20 -14.72 23.78
CA ARG A 190 0.24 -14.58 24.03
C ARG A 190 0.95 -15.78 23.40
N GLY A 191 1.08 -15.76 22.07
CA GLY A 191 1.91 -16.69 21.33
C GLY A 191 3.36 -16.63 21.80
N LYS A 192 4.11 -17.71 21.61
CA LYS A 192 5.53 -17.79 21.93
C LYS A 192 6.28 -16.69 21.19
N SER A 193 7.04 -15.86 21.92
CA SER A 193 7.94 -14.85 21.35
C SER A 193 8.92 -15.54 20.41
N LEU A 194 8.77 -15.34 19.10
CA LEU A 194 9.72 -15.83 18.11
C LEU A 194 10.92 -14.90 18.09
N GLN A 195 12.12 -15.46 18.32
CA GLN A 195 13.38 -14.72 18.12
C GLN A 195 13.70 -14.67 16.63
N VAL A 196 13.28 -13.57 15.98
CA VAL A 196 13.58 -13.35 14.56
C VAL A 196 14.83 -12.47 14.45
N PRO A 197 15.81 -12.83 13.60
CA PRO A 197 16.99 -11.99 13.35
C PRO A 197 16.57 -10.62 12.79
N LEU A 198 17.32 -9.58 13.19
CA LEU A 198 17.01 -8.18 12.80
C LEU A 198 17.08 -7.96 11.29
N PHE A 199 18.03 -8.60 10.60
CA PHE A 199 18.21 -8.51 9.15
C PHE A 199 18.49 -9.90 8.58
N PRO A 200 17.50 -10.58 7.96
CA PRO A 200 17.69 -11.88 7.34
C PRO A 200 18.35 -11.73 5.94
N LEU A 201 19.61 -11.28 5.91
CA LEU A 201 20.38 -11.10 4.66
C LEU A 201 20.52 -12.41 3.86
N SER A 202 20.60 -13.55 4.55
CA SER A 202 20.58 -14.87 3.93
C SER A 202 19.31 -15.09 3.10
N LEU A 203 18.16 -14.75 3.63
CA LEU A 203 16.87 -14.87 2.94
C LEU A 203 16.81 -14.02 1.66
N ILE A 204 17.36 -12.78 1.71
CA ILE A 204 17.44 -11.90 0.53
C ILE A 204 18.37 -12.51 -0.51
N ARG A 205 19.54 -13.03 -0.11
CA ARG A 205 20.51 -13.64 -1.01
C ARG A 205 19.92 -14.89 -1.68
N ASP A 206 19.28 -15.73 -0.90
CA ASP A 206 18.73 -17.01 -1.36
C ASP A 206 17.47 -16.85 -2.24
N ASN A 207 16.72 -15.75 -2.05
CA ASN A 207 15.51 -15.43 -2.83
C ASN A 207 15.64 -14.10 -3.59
N GLY A 208 16.85 -13.69 -3.93
CA GLY A 208 17.15 -12.44 -4.66
C GLY A 208 16.36 -12.32 -5.96
N ARG A 209 16.08 -13.46 -6.61
CA ARG A 209 15.24 -13.58 -7.79
C ARG A 209 13.81 -13.05 -7.62
N VAL A 210 13.30 -12.98 -6.39
CA VAL A 210 11.97 -12.43 -6.11
C VAL A 210 12.09 -11.04 -5.50
N TYR A 211 12.91 -10.88 -4.45
CA TYR A 211 12.97 -9.63 -3.70
C TYR A 211 13.48 -8.44 -4.51
N ILE A 212 14.54 -8.64 -5.31
CA ILE A 212 15.15 -7.53 -6.07
C ILE A 212 14.22 -7.04 -7.18
N PRO A 213 13.65 -7.91 -8.06
CA PRO A 213 12.68 -7.49 -9.06
C PRO A 213 11.42 -6.86 -8.46
N PHE A 214 10.93 -7.42 -7.36
CA PHE A 214 9.78 -6.88 -6.64
C PHE A 214 10.06 -5.46 -6.12
N PHE A 215 11.21 -5.26 -5.48
CA PHE A 215 11.64 -3.94 -4.98
C PHE A 215 11.75 -2.93 -6.11
N LEU A 216 12.45 -3.25 -7.21
CA LEU A 216 12.62 -2.36 -8.36
C LEU A 216 11.28 -1.96 -8.97
N ARG A 217 10.36 -2.91 -9.14
CA ARG A 217 9.01 -2.61 -9.62
C ARG A 217 8.25 -1.72 -8.63
N CYS A 218 8.32 -2.01 -7.33
CA CYS A 218 7.67 -1.20 -6.30
C CYS A 218 8.27 0.21 -6.24
N LEU A 219 9.57 0.35 -6.43
CA LEU A 219 10.25 1.65 -6.49
C LEU A 219 9.72 2.49 -7.67
N GLY A 220 9.67 1.91 -8.88
CA GLY A 220 9.09 2.58 -10.05
C GLY A 220 7.62 2.95 -9.85
N SER A 221 6.81 2.03 -9.32
CA SER A 221 5.39 2.32 -9.08
C SER A 221 5.17 3.39 -8.01
N SER A 222 5.92 3.37 -6.91
CA SER A 222 5.79 4.38 -5.85
C SER A 222 6.18 5.77 -6.35
N ALA A 223 7.17 5.86 -7.25
CA ALA A 223 7.53 7.09 -7.93
C ALA A 223 6.39 7.63 -8.81
N VAL A 224 5.76 6.75 -9.60
CA VAL A 224 4.61 7.10 -10.45
C VAL A 224 3.42 7.53 -9.61
N TRP A 225 3.00 6.71 -8.63
CA TRP A 225 1.79 6.99 -7.85
C TRP A 225 1.84 8.28 -7.06
N ALA A 226 3.02 8.75 -6.65
CA ALA A 226 3.18 10.01 -5.93
C ALA A 226 2.65 11.22 -6.73
N VAL A 227 2.80 11.19 -8.04
CA VAL A 227 2.44 12.31 -8.93
C VAL A 227 1.37 11.94 -9.98
N PHE A 228 0.89 10.70 -9.99
CA PHE A 228 -0.06 10.20 -10.98
C PHE A 228 -1.36 11.01 -11.06
N PRO A 229 -1.99 11.43 -9.95
CA PRO A 229 -3.16 12.31 -10.03
C PRO A 229 -2.86 13.66 -10.69
N LEU A 230 -1.66 14.22 -10.50
CA LEU A 230 -1.24 15.46 -11.17
C LEU A 230 -1.07 15.23 -12.68
N PHE A 231 -0.47 14.10 -13.07
CA PHE A 231 -0.38 13.72 -14.47
C PHE A 231 -1.77 13.59 -15.10
N LEU A 232 -2.71 12.90 -14.44
CA LEU A 232 -4.08 12.75 -14.94
C LEU A 232 -4.76 14.11 -15.15
N VAL A 233 -4.62 15.04 -14.21
CA VAL A 233 -5.18 16.38 -14.33
C VAL A 233 -4.49 17.15 -15.49
N SER A 234 -3.20 16.97 -15.70
CA SER A 234 -2.47 17.62 -16.80
C SER A 234 -2.94 17.17 -18.19
N ILE A 235 -3.50 15.97 -18.32
CA ILE A 235 -4.13 15.45 -19.55
C ILE A 235 -5.66 15.67 -19.60
N GLY A 236 -6.18 16.61 -18.79
CA GLY A 236 -7.58 17.02 -18.80
C GLY A 236 -8.55 16.11 -18.02
N THR A 237 -8.04 15.27 -17.10
CA THR A 237 -8.88 14.36 -16.33
C THR A 237 -9.50 15.09 -15.14
N SER A 238 -10.82 14.92 -14.92
CA SER A 238 -11.48 15.43 -13.72
C SER A 238 -11.13 14.60 -12.49
N LYS A 239 -11.25 15.18 -11.29
CA LYS A 239 -11.05 14.47 -10.01
C LYS A 239 -11.91 13.22 -9.89
N LEU A 240 -13.14 13.27 -10.43
CA LEU A 240 -14.03 12.11 -10.48
C LEU A 240 -13.39 10.95 -11.25
N TRP A 241 -12.86 11.21 -12.44
CA TRP A 241 -12.23 10.18 -13.26
C TRP A 241 -10.89 9.69 -12.69
N VAL A 242 -10.14 10.54 -11.98
CA VAL A 242 -8.97 10.11 -11.20
C VAL A 242 -9.37 9.02 -10.21
N ALA A 243 -10.44 9.26 -9.44
CA ALA A 243 -10.92 8.29 -8.45
C ALA A 243 -11.51 7.03 -9.09
N LEU A 244 -12.24 7.16 -10.21
CA LEU A 244 -12.85 6.01 -10.91
C LEU A 244 -11.80 5.10 -11.56
N LEU A 245 -10.73 5.65 -12.12
CA LEU A 245 -9.62 4.86 -12.68
C LEU A 245 -8.96 3.99 -11.60
N ASP A 246 -8.70 4.55 -10.42
CA ASP A 246 -8.18 3.79 -9.29
C ASP A 246 -9.20 2.76 -8.77
N ALA A 247 -10.49 3.10 -8.74
CA ALA A 247 -11.56 2.19 -8.33
C ALA A 247 -11.64 0.96 -9.25
N ILE A 248 -11.51 1.14 -10.56
CA ILE A 248 -11.47 0.05 -11.55
C ILE A 248 -10.31 -0.90 -11.21
N ASN A 249 -9.12 -0.36 -10.99
CA ASN A 249 -7.95 -1.13 -10.63
C ASN A 249 -8.16 -1.93 -9.33
N MET A 250 -8.57 -1.26 -8.24
CA MET A 250 -8.72 -1.89 -6.92
C MET A 250 -9.85 -2.94 -6.90
N GLY A 251 -10.96 -2.66 -7.59
CA GLY A 251 -12.07 -3.61 -7.72
C GLY A 251 -11.67 -4.89 -8.46
N LEU A 252 -10.91 -4.76 -9.54
CA LEU A 252 -10.42 -5.90 -10.31
C LEU A 252 -9.31 -6.67 -9.58
N GLN A 253 -8.46 -6.00 -8.79
CA GLN A 253 -7.49 -6.69 -7.94
C GLN A 253 -8.16 -7.67 -6.97
N PHE A 254 -9.28 -7.29 -6.35
CA PHE A 254 -10.04 -8.18 -5.47
C PHE A 254 -10.44 -9.49 -6.18
N ILE A 255 -10.81 -9.39 -7.46
CA ILE A 255 -11.18 -10.56 -8.27
C ILE A 255 -9.92 -11.36 -8.64
N PHE A 256 -8.94 -10.72 -9.28
CA PHE A 256 -7.77 -11.41 -9.84
C PHE A 256 -6.92 -12.09 -8.77
N MET A 257 -6.73 -11.50 -7.58
CA MET A 257 -5.94 -12.10 -6.51
C MET A 257 -6.44 -13.50 -6.10
N ARG A 258 -7.75 -13.76 -6.18
CA ARG A 258 -8.33 -15.07 -5.86
C ARG A 258 -8.04 -16.14 -6.91
N TYR A 259 -7.91 -15.74 -8.17
CA TYR A 259 -7.64 -16.68 -9.27
C TYR A 259 -6.17 -16.96 -9.47
N VAL A 260 -5.32 -15.99 -9.21
CA VAL A 260 -3.86 -16.06 -9.44
C VAL A 260 -3.18 -17.14 -8.59
N GLU A 261 -3.67 -17.43 -7.39
CA GLU A 261 -3.13 -18.47 -6.50
C GLU A 261 -3.13 -19.89 -7.12
N ARG A 262 -3.95 -20.12 -8.15
CA ARG A 262 -4.07 -21.44 -8.82
C ARG A 262 -2.94 -21.73 -9.78
N PHE A 263 -2.12 -20.74 -10.11
CA PHE A 263 -1.07 -20.85 -11.13
C PHE A 263 0.33 -20.95 -10.52
N ASN A 264 1.27 -21.42 -11.33
CA ASN A 264 2.67 -21.52 -10.91
C ASN A 264 3.25 -20.15 -10.52
N SER A 265 3.67 -19.99 -9.27
CA SER A 265 4.09 -18.74 -8.67
C SER A 265 5.24 -18.03 -9.41
N ALA A 266 6.20 -18.79 -9.96
CA ALA A 266 7.32 -18.21 -10.71
C ALA A 266 6.87 -17.62 -12.07
N LYS A 267 5.93 -18.31 -12.78
CA LYS A 267 5.35 -17.80 -14.03
C LYS A 267 4.48 -16.58 -13.76
N VAL A 268 3.69 -16.62 -12.69
CA VAL A 268 2.83 -15.52 -12.25
C VAL A 268 3.66 -14.27 -11.94
N LEU A 269 4.76 -14.39 -11.21
CA LEU A 269 5.67 -13.29 -10.93
C LEU A 269 6.21 -12.64 -12.23
N ALA A 270 6.65 -13.46 -13.19
CA ALA A 270 7.16 -12.97 -14.47
C ALA A 270 6.07 -12.23 -15.27
N VAL A 271 4.83 -12.75 -15.28
CA VAL A 271 3.67 -12.07 -15.90
C VAL A 271 3.40 -10.73 -15.21
N GLY A 272 3.43 -10.67 -13.87
CA GLY A 272 3.25 -9.43 -13.11
C GLY A 272 4.29 -8.36 -13.44
N LEU A 273 5.56 -8.75 -13.60
CA LEU A 273 6.63 -7.82 -14.01
C LEU A 273 6.45 -7.37 -15.47
N MET A 274 6.19 -8.29 -16.39
CA MET A 274 6.02 -7.96 -17.82
C MET A 274 4.83 -7.04 -18.06
N THR A 275 3.70 -7.32 -17.44
CA THR A 275 2.51 -6.46 -17.52
C THR A 275 2.74 -5.09 -16.87
N SER A 276 3.53 -5.00 -15.78
CA SER A 276 3.93 -3.71 -15.20
C SER A 276 4.76 -2.85 -16.16
N VAL A 277 5.70 -3.46 -16.91
CA VAL A 277 6.49 -2.74 -17.92
C VAL A 277 5.57 -2.13 -18.98
N ILE A 278 4.61 -2.92 -19.49
CA ILE A 278 3.65 -2.46 -20.49
C ILE A 278 2.79 -1.31 -19.94
N VAL A 279 2.27 -1.44 -18.72
CA VAL A 279 1.42 -0.43 -18.09
C VAL A 279 2.16 0.90 -17.94
N PHE A 280 3.37 0.90 -17.39
CA PHE A 280 4.12 2.15 -17.19
C PHE A 280 4.52 2.80 -18.52
N ALA A 281 4.93 2.01 -19.51
CA ALA A 281 5.21 2.53 -20.86
C ALA A 281 3.94 3.16 -21.48
N SER A 282 2.79 2.48 -21.36
CA SER A 282 1.52 2.97 -21.88
C SER A 282 1.04 4.27 -21.21
N TYR A 283 1.33 4.44 -19.91
CA TYR A 283 1.04 5.69 -19.21
C TYR A 283 1.87 6.84 -19.78
N GLY A 284 3.13 6.60 -20.16
CA GLY A 284 3.98 7.61 -20.81
C GLY A 284 3.49 8.01 -22.20
N LEU A 285 2.72 7.15 -22.88
CA LEU A 285 2.16 7.42 -24.21
C LEU A 285 0.76 8.03 -24.17
N ALA A 286 0.08 7.97 -23.03
CA ALA A 286 -1.30 8.42 -22.90
C ALA A 286 -1.43 9.94 -23.07
N THR A 287 -2.45 10.34 -23.86
CA THR A 287 -2.82 11.74 -24.10
C THR A 287 -4.22 12.07 -23.59
N HIS A 288 -5.02 11.05 -23.29
CA HIS A 288 -6.38 11.18 -22.80
C HIS A 288 -6.69 10.06 -21.78
N TYR A 289 -7.46 10.37 -20.74
CA TYR A 289 -7.74 9.41 -19.65
C TYR A 289 -8.48 8.14 -20.12
N GLY A 290 -9.28 8.22 -21.17
CA GLY A 290 -9.99 7.07 -21.74
C GLY A 290 -9.03 5.95 -22.22
N GLN A 291 -7.83 6.33 -22.67
CA GLN A 291 -6.78 5.37 -23.07
C GLN A 291 -6.24 4.59 -21.88
N LEU A 292 -6.38 5.11 -20.65
CA LEU A 292 -5.85 4.50 -19.44
C LEU A 292 -6.78 3.40 -18.89
N ILE A 293 -8.07 3.39 -19.25
CA ILE A 293 -9.05 2.41 -18.74
C ILE A 293 -8.57 0.96 -18.95
N PRO A 294 -8.19 0.51 -20.16
CA PRO A 294 -7.69 -0.86 -20.36
C PRO A 294 -6.39 -1.12 -19.60
N PHE A 295 -5.55 -0.10 -19.40
CA PHE A 295 -4.31 -0.24 -18.64
C PHE A 295 -4.53 -0.31 -17.13
N GLN A 296 -5.64 0.22 -16.60
CA GLN A 296 -6.04 -0.02 -15.21
C GLN A 296 -6.44 -1.47 -14.98
N VAL A 297 -7.10 -2.10 -15.96
CA VAL A 297 -7.38 -3.55 -15.92
C VAL A 297 -6.08 -4.35 -15.93
N LEU A 298 -5.17 -4.01 -16.83
CA LEU A 298 -3.87 -4.67 -16.94
C LEU A 298 -3.01 -4.45 -15.68
N LEU A 299 -3.10 -3.28 -15.05
CA LEU A 299 -2.44 -2.97 -13.78
C LEU A 299 -2.98 -3.84 -12.64
N ALA A 300 -4.29 -4.09 -12.60
CA ALA A 300 -4.89 -4.98 -11.61
C ALA A 300 -4.37 -6.41 -11.75
N VAL A 301 -4.26 -6.92 -12.98
CA VAL A 301 -3.59 -8.21 -13.27
C VAL A 301 -2.13 -8.18 -12.83
N SER A 302 -1.41 -7.11 -13.20
CA SER A 302 0.00 -6.92 -12.89
C SER A 302 0.28 -7.00 -11.39
N TRP A 303 -0.46 -6.21 -10.59
CA TRP A 303 -0.26 -6.19 -9.15
C TRP A 303 -0.68 -7.50 -8.49
N SER A 304 -1.81 -8.08 -8.90
CA SER A 304 -2.28 -9.37 -8.37
C SER A 304 -1.25 -10.47 -8.64
N CYS A 305 -0.71 -10.53 -9.85
CA CYS A 305 0.33 -11.49 -10.22
C CYS A 305 1.64 -11.24 -9.44
N LEU A 306 2.07 -9.99 -9.35
CA LEU A 306 3.29 -9.65 -8.65
C LEU A 306 3.21 -9.99 -7.16
N TRP A 307 2.13 -9.53 -6.49
CA TRP A 307 1.96 -9.70 -5.04
C TRP A 307 1.76 -11.16 -4.66
N VAL A 308 0.73 -11.80 -5.23
CA VAL A 308 0.40 -13.19 -4.91
C VAL A 308 1.51 -14.13 -5.41
N GLY A 309 2.07 -13.90 -6.59
CA GLY A 309 3.16 -14.70 -7.12
C GLY A 309 4.42 -14.65 -6.25
N SER A 310 4.83 -13.45 -5.79
CA SER A 310 5.96 -13.29 -4.89
C SER A 310 5.72 -13.97 -3.54
N LEU A 311 4.56 -13.72 -2.95
CA LEU A 311 4.21 -14.27 -1.65
C LEU A 311 4.13 -15.80 -1.68
N SER A 312 3.41 -16.37 -2.66
CA SER A 312 3.28 -17.83 -2.82
C SER A 312 4.63 -18.50 -3.08
N PHE A 313 5.50 -17.86 -3.89
CA PHE A 313 6.84 -18.38 -4.14
C PHE A 313 7.68 -18.44 -2.85
N LEU A 314 7.68 -17.35 -2.07
CA LEU A 314 8.45 -17.24 -0.84
C LEU A 314 7.94 -18.18 0.25
N LEU A 315 6.62 -18.24 0.45
CA LEU A 315 6.00 -19.11 1.46
C LEU A 315 6.16 -20.60 1.13
N GLY A 316 6.18 -20.95 -0.15
CA GLY A 316 6.39 -22.34 -0.60
C GLY A 316 7.83 -22.82 -0.48
N LYS A 317 8.82 -21.91 -0.39
CA LYS A 317 10.25 -22.25 -0.37
C LYS A 317 10.97 -21.94 0.94
N SER A 318 10.43 -21.06 1.75
CA SER A 318 11.08 -20.62 2.99
C SER A 318 10.57 -21.39 4.20
N VAL A 319 11.47 -21.85 5.05
CA VAL A 319 11.13 -22.40 6.37
C VAL A 319 10.59 -21.29 7.26
N GLU A 320 11.22 -20.11 7.22
CA GLU A 320 10.82 -18.91 7.97
C GLU A 320 9.77 -18.09 7.21
N ARG A 321 8.59 -18.64 7.03
CA ARG A 321 7.50 -18.06 6.23
C ARG A 321 7.11 -16.64 6.66
N GLY A 322 6.98 -16.41 7.97
CA GLY A 322 6.62 -15.10 8.51
C GLY A 322 7.68 -14.03 8.21
N THR A 323 8.96 -14.36 8.37
CA THR A 323 10.08 -13.47 8.06
C THR A 323 10.16 -13.15 6.57
N ALA A 324 9.94 -14.15 5.71
CA ALA A 324 9.95 -13.97 4.26
C ALA A 324 8.83 -13.03 3.79
N ALA A 325 7.62 -13.20 4.31
CA ALA A 325 6.51 -12.29 4.04
C ALA A 325 6.77 -10.87 4.60
N GLY A 326 7.26 -10.78 5.85
CA GLY A 326 7.59 -9.51 6.49
C GLY A 326 8.64 -8.71 5.70
N LEU A 327 9.64 -9.39 5.14
CA LEU A 327 10.65 -8.76 4.30
C LEU A 327 10.06 -8.21 2.99
N LEU A 328 9.12 -8.92 2.36
CA LEU A 328 8.43 -8.44 1.17
C LEU A 328 7.62 -7.16 1.47
N TYR A 329 6.93 -7.11 2.59
CA TYR A 329 6.25 -5.90 3.07
C TYR A 329 7.24 -4.75 3.33
N SER A 330 8.35 -5.03 4.01
CA SER A 330 9.38 -4.01 4.28
C SER A 330 9.94 -3.39 2.99
N MET A 331 10.12 -4.19 1.93
CA MET A 331 10.53 -3.68 0.62
C MET A 331 9.47 -2.77 -0.02
N THR A 332 8.19 -3.08 0.16
CA THR A 332 7.09 -2.20 -0.30
C THR A 332 7.15 -0.83 0.38
N TYR A 333 7.34 -0.79 1.71
CA TYR A 333 7.39 0.47 2.45
C TYR A 333 8.70 1.25 2.23
N LEU A 334 9.82 0.56 2.06
CA LEU A 334 11.08 1.20 1.68
C LEU A 334 10.94 1.85 0.28
N SER A 335 10.29 1.17 -0.65
CA SER A 335 9.97 1.72 -1.97
C SER A 335 9.05 2.94 -1.86
N ALA A 336 8.06 2.91 -0.96
CA ALA A 336 7.18 4.04 -0.68
C ALA A 336 7.90 5.21 0.03
N GLY A 337 9.04 4.96 0.65
CA GLY A 337 9.91 6.00 1.21
C GLY A 337 10.82 6.66 0.17
N ILE A 338 11.35 5.90 -0.78
CA ILE A 338 12.32 6.39 -1.78
C ILE A 338 11.64 6.84 -3.08
N GLY A 339 10.69 6.04 -3.56
CA GLY A 339 10.04 6.23 -4.87
C GLY A 339 9.41 7.60 -5.08
N PRO A 340 8.58 8.11 -4.16
CA PRO A 340 7.93 9.41 -4.31
C PRO A 340 8.92 10.57 -4.47
N LEU A 341 10.05 10.55 -3.77
CA LEU A 341 11.10 11.55 -3.93
C LEU A 341 11.67 11.52 -5.35
N MET A 342 11.99 10.32 -5.86
CA MET A 342 12.45 10.15 -7.23
C MET A 342 11.37 10.60 -8.24
N GLY A 343 10.12 10.25 -7.99
CA GLY A 343 8.97 10.63 -8.82
C GLY A 343 8.78 12.14 -8.90
N GLY A 344 8.81 12.81 -7.74
CA GLY A 344 8.74 14.26 -7.65
C GLY A 344 9.90 14.93 -8.38
N LEU A 345 11.14 14.50 -8.13
CA LEU A 345 12.35 15.06 -8.75
C LEU A 345 12.35 14.88 -10.28
N LEU A 346 12.06 13.67 -10.77
CA LEU A 346 12.06 13.39 -12.21
C LEU A 346 10.96 14.16 -12.93
N SER A 347 9.74 14.20 -12.37
CA SER A 347 8.62 14.91 -12.98
C SER A 347 8.76 16.43 -12.92
N ASP A 348 9.44 16.97 -11.90
CA ASP A 348 9.70 18.40 -11.76
C ASP A 348 10.77 18.89 -12.76
N ARG A 349 11.84 18.09 -12.93
CA ARG A 349 12.98 18.48 -13.75
C ARG A 349 12.77 18.23 -15.25
N TRP A 350 12.06 17.18 -15.63
CA TRP A 350 11.84 16.80 -17.03
C TRP A 350 10.37 16.82 -17.40
N ASP A 351 9.64 15.77 -17.10
CA ASP A 351 8.18 15.65 -17.32
C ASP A 351 7.63 14.36 -16.69
N PHE A 352 6.30 14.26 -16.55
CA PHE A 352 5.60 13.04 -16.13
C PHE A 352 5.90 11.85 -17.04
N ARG A 353 6.00 12.06 -18.36
CA ARG A 353 6.27 11.00 -19.34
C ARG A 353 7.63 10.36 -19.14
N VAL A 354 8.67 11.16 -18.87
CA VAL A 354 10.02 10.66 -18.57
C VAL A 354 9.99 9.77 -17.34
N LEU A 355 9.27 10.16 -16.30
CA LEU A 355 9.07 9.35 -15.11
C LEU A 355 8.41 8.00 -15.42
N MET A 356 7.34 7.99 -16.26
CA MET A 356 6.64 6.74 -16.63
C MET A 356 7.56 5.79 -17.39
N PHE A 357 8.34 6.30 -18.35
CA PHE A 357 9.33 5.48 -19.07
C PHE A 357 10.48 5.01 -18.16
N ALA A 358 10.95 5.85 -17.24
CA ALA A 358 11.95 5.45 -16.25
C ALA A 358 11.44 4.33 -15.35
N ALA A 359 10.18 4.41 -14.85
CA ALA A 359 9.54 3.36 -14.08
C ALA A 359 9.39 2.05 -14.87
N SER A 360 9.05 2.15 -16.17
CA SER A 360 9.01 1.02 -17.09
C SER A 360 10.40 0.39 -17.22
N GLY A 361 11.44 1.17 -17.44
CA GLY A 361 12.83 0.71 -17.58
C GLY A 361 13.37 0.04 -16.34
N VAL A 362 13.14 0.61 -15.16
CA VAL A 362 13.53 0.00 -13.86
C VAL A 362 12.79 -1.33 -13.64
N THR A 363 11.50 -1.38 -14.01
CA THR A 363 10.73 -2.62 -13.91
C THR A 363 11.21 -3.68 -14.91
N PHE A 364 11.60 -3.28 -16.12
CA PHE A 364 12.19 -4.15 -17.13
C PHE A 364 13.54 -4.72 -16.66
N LEU A 365 14.39 -3.90 -16.05
CA LEU A 365 15.60 -4.39 -15.38
C LEU A 365 15.25 -5.44 -14.32
N GLY A 366 14.22 -5.22 -13.50
CA GLY A 366 13.69 -6.20 -12.57
C GLY A 366 13.29 -7.51 -13.24
N LEU A 367 12.60 -7.43 -14.39
CA LEU A 367 12.20 -8.60 -15.17
C LEU A 367 13.42 -9.43 -15.66
N ILE A 368 14.47 -8.77 -16.13
CA ILE A 368 15.73 -9.44 -16.53
C ILE A 368 16.36 -10.11 -15.30
N LEU A 369 16.51 -9.39 -14.20
CA LEU A 369 17.11 -9.90 -12.96
C LEU A 369 16.33 -11.09 -12.38
N SER A 370 15.00 -11.13 -12.55
CA SER A 370 14.19 -12.27 -12.13
C SER A 370 14.55 -13.58 -12.82
N ARG A 371 15.22 -13.54 -13.96
CA ARG A 371 15.65 -14.71 -14.72
C ARG A 371 17.11 -15.08 -14.49
N VAL A 372 17.96 -14.08 -14.18
CA VAL A 372 19.41 -14.25 -14.07
C VAL A 372 19.84 -14.57 -12.64
N LEU A 373 19.16 -13.98 -11.63
CA LEU A 373 19.53 -14.17 -10.23
C LEU A 373 19.25 -15.60 -9.74
N PRO A 374 20.09 -16.11 -8.80
CA PRO A 374 19.91 -17.45 -8.27
C PRO A 374 18.58 -17.58 -7.51
N ALA A 375 17.90 -18.70 -7.69
CA ALA A 375 16.85 -19.17 -6.81
C ALA A 375 17.40 -20.33 -6.01
N ASN A 376 17.24 -20.32 -4.69
CA ASN A 376 17.68 -21.42 -3.84
C ASN A 376 17.03 -22.74 -4.32
N LYS A 377 17.87 -23.77 -4.44
CA LYS A 377 17.38 -25.14 -4.70
C LYS A 377 16.56 -25.56 -3.47
N GLN A 378 15.43 -26.17 -3.69
CA GLN A 378 14.57 -26.74 -2.64
C GLN A 378 15.42 -27.43 -1.57
N VAL A 379 15.30 -27.01 -0.32
CA VAL A 379 15.61 -27.90 0.78
C VAL A 379 14.49 -28.93 0.77
N ALA A 380 14.81 -30.16 0.35
CA ALA A 380 13.90 -31.28 0.50
C ALA A 380 13.48 -31.37 1.98
N PRO A 381 12.20 -31.63 2.30
CA PRO A 381 11.84 -31.92 3.68
C PRO A 381 12.67 -33.12 4.11
N SER A 382 13.47 -32.96 5.15
CA SER A 382 14.04 -34.09 5.86
C SER A 382 12.88 -34.94 6.38
N GLU A 383 12.80 -36.18 5.88
CA GLU A 383 11.90 -37.21 6.34
C GLU A 383 11.94 -37.40 7.87
#